data_cb159b61dfdb435d6b74e78d09deb3e9
#
_entry.id   cb159b61dfdb435d6b74e78d09deb3e9
#
_cell.length_a   1.000
_cell.length_b   1.000
_cell.length_c   1.000
_cell.angle_alpha   90.00
_cell.angle_beta   90.00
_cell.angle_gamma   90.00
#
_symmetry.space_group_name_H-M   'P 1'
#
loop_
_entity.id
_entity.type
_entity.pdbx_description
1 polymer ?
#
loop_
_entity_poly.entity_id
_entity_poly.type
_entity_poly.pdbx_seq_one_letter_code
_entity_poly.pdbx_strand_id
1 'polypeptide(L)'
;MSDSGIPHEGGNKIPKGWLVFFFGVIAFLVWYIVSFTPAISGWSFYKEFEQEMKAGDKLAKSATSNPGKYLGDGKAIAEGKAEFATACAACHMADAGGGIGPNLKAALKYGSTPDKIYESISKGRPNGMPPFEQQLGNDRTYKIIAFLSSLRP
;
A
#
# COMPACT_ATOMS: atom_id res chain seq x y z
N MET A 1 54.94 54.41 -17.06
CA MET A 1 55.65 53.50 -16.16
C MET A 1 54.64 52.85 -15.28
N SER A 2 54.40 51.64 -15.58
CA SER A 2 54.12 50.50 -14.73
C SER A 2 53.45 49.45 -15.61
N ASP A 3 54.31 48.68 -16.28
CA ASP A 3 53.96 47.40 -16.88
C ASP A 3 53.69 46.47 -15.72
N SER A 4 52.44 46.35 -15.39
CA SER A 4 51.96 45.34 -14.42
C SER A 4 51.99 44.00 -15.13
N GLY A 5 53.11 43.27 -15.06
CA GLY A 5 53.36 41.96 -15.67
C GLY A 5 52.25 40.87 -15.56
N ILE A 6 51.07 41.27 -15.82
CA ILE A 6 49.95 40.35 -16.02
C ILE A 6 50.03 39.85 -17.45
N PRO A 7 50.25 38.56 -17.69
CA PRO A 7 50.23 38.03 -19.05
C PRO A 7 48.89 38.38 -19.66
N HIS A 8 48.88 39.18 -20.73
CA HIS A 8 47.73 39.31 -21.59
C HIS A 8 47.44 37.90 -22.13
N GLU A 9 46.43 37.26 -21.61
CA GLU A 9 45.87 36.06 -22.24
C GLU A 9 45.37 36.50 -23.62
N GLY A 10 46.24 36.34 -24.59
CA GLY A 10 45.89 36.56 -25.98
C GLY A 10 44.68 35.73 -26.32
N GLY A 11 43.62 36.37 -26.80
CA GLY A 11 42.36 35.74 -27.15
C GLY A 11 42.54 34.53 -28.07
N ASN A 12 42.81 33.38 -27.50
CA ASN A 12 42.85 32.12 -28.19
C ASN A 12 41.46 31.88 -28.78
N LYS A 13 41.37 31.94 -30.12
CA LYS A 13 40.13 31.63 -30.87
C LYS A 13 39.72 30.23 -30.46
N ILE A 14 38.54 30.10 -29.87
CA ILE A 14 37.97 28.82 -29.50
C ILE A 14 37.91 27.90 -30.72
N PRO A 15 38.47 26.69 -30.66
CA PRO A 15 38.40 25.76 -31.80
C PRO A 15 36.94 25.49 -32.21
N LYS A 16 36.66 25.58 -33.49
CA LYS A 16 35.29 25.38 -34.00
C LYS A 16 34.71 24.01 -33.60
N GLY A 17 35.52 22.97 -33.50
CA GLY A 17 35.11 21.65 -33.03
C GLY A 17 34.64 21.65 -31.60
N TRP A 18 35.24 22.48 -30.73
CA TRP A 18 34.82 22.62 -29.31
C TRP A 18 33.44 23.30 -29.23
N LEU A 19 33.17 24.30 -30.04
CA LEU A 19 31.87 24.97 -30.10
C LEU A 19 30.75 23.98 -30.55
N VAL A 20 31.03 23.18 -31.57
CA VAL A 20 30.08 22.16 -32.05
C VAL A 20 29.79 21.14 -30.95
N PHE A 21 30.82 20.66 -30.27
CA PHE A 21 30.65 19.74 -29.12
C PHE A 21 29.85 20.38 -28.00
N PHE A 22 30.17 21.61 -27.62
CA PHE A 22 29.51 22.33 -26.55
C PHE A 22 28.01 22.54 -26.83
N PHE A 23 27.65 23.02 -28.01
CA PHE A 23 26.25 23.19 -28.40
C PHE A 23 25.52 21.83 -28.57
N GLY A 24 26.22 20.80 -29.00
CA GLY A 24 25.69 19.44 -29.07
C GLY A 24 25.33 18.91 -27.69
N VAL A 25 26.17 19.12 -26.70
CA VAL A 25 25.89 18.74 -25.30
C VAL A 25 24.70 19.53 -24.74
N ILE A 26 24.64 20.84 -25.00
CA ILE A 26 23.49 21.65 -24.56
C ILE A 26 22.19 21.15 -25.19
N ALA A 27 22.17 20.90 -26.49
CA ALA A 27 20.99 20.41 -27.18
C ALA A 27 20.55 19.02 -26.64
N PHE A 28 21.52 18.14 -26.38
CA PHE A 28 21.26 16.84 -25.76
C PHE A 28 20.68 16.97 -24.35
N LEU A 29 21.24 17.86 -23.52
CA LEU A 29 20.75 18.10 -22.17
C LEU A 29 19.33 18.66 -22.17
N VAL A 30 19.02 19.61 -23.06
CA VAL A 30 17.68 20.16 -23.20
C VAL A 30 16.70 19.06 -23.60
N TRP A 31 17.07 18.27 -24.64
CA TRP A 31 16.27 17.12 -25.06
C TRP A 31 16.05 16.12 -23.92
N TYR A 32 17.13 15.79 -23.18
CA TYR A 32 17.07 14.87 -22.05
C TYR A 32 16.14 15.40 -20.95
N ILE A 33 16.28 16.67 -20.54
CA ILE A 33 15.43 17.29 -19.54
C ILE A 33 13.95 17.27 -19.95
N VAL A 34 13.66 17.67 -21.21
CA VAL A 34 12.28 17.68 -21.73
C VAL A 34 11.70 16.26 -21.76
N SER A 35 12.47 15.27 -22.21
CA SER A 35 12.00 13.89 -22.38
C SER A 35 11.85 13.14 -21.05
N PHE A 36 12.71 13.38 -20.07
CA PHE A 36 12.79 12.61 -18.82
C PHE A 36 12.33 13.37 -17.58
N THR A 37 11.93 14.65 -17.70
CA THR A 37 11.36 15.37 -16.56
C THR A 37 9.87 15.03 -16.44
N PRO A 38 9.43 14.40 -15.32
CA PRO A 38 8.03 13.97 -15.13
C PRO A 38 7.02 15.12 -15.23
N ALA A 39 7.42 16.33 -14.85
CA ALA A 39 6.56 17.52 -14.92
C ALA A 39 6.25 17.97 -16.35
N ILE A 40 7.12 17.66 -17.32
CA ILE A 40 6.99 18.08 -18.73
C ILE A 40 6.48 16.94 -19.60
N SER A 41 7.08 15.75 -19.48
CA SER A 41 6.75 14.57 -20.29
C SER A 41 5.52 13.81 -19.82
N GLY A 42 5.05 14.09 -18.59
CA GLY A 42 3.96 13.35 -17.98
C GLY A 42 4.30 11.87 -17.68
N TRP A 43 5.51 11.44 -18.02
CA TRP A 43 6.00 10.10 -17.74
C TRP A 43 6.37 10.02 -16.26
N SER A 44 5.57 9.28 -15.50
CA SER A 44 5.79 9.11 -14.06
C SER A 44 5.46 7.68 -13.69
N PHE A 45 6.45 6.98 -13.20
CA PHE A 45 6.29 5.66 -12.58
C PHE A 45 5.24 5.67 -11.46
N TYR A 46 5.09 6.81 -10.80
CA TYR A 46 4.06 7.02 -9.77
C TYR A 46 2.63 6.98 -10.31
N LYS A 47 2.39 7.46 -11.54
CA LYS A 47 1.03 7.41 -12.14
C LYS A 47 0.64 5.98 -12.52
N GLU A 48 1.57 5.20 -13.03
CA GLU A 48 1.34 3.79 -13.36
C GLU A 48 1.09 2.98 -12.08
N PHE A 49 1.92 3.17 -11.06
CA PHE A 49 1.74 2.57 -9.75
C PHE A 49 0.42 2.99 -9.08
N GLU A 50 0.03 4.25 -9.17
CA GLU A 50 -1.27 4.73 -8.67
C GLU A 50 -2.46 4.12 -9.42
N GLN A 51 -2.31 3.89 -10.73
CA GLN A 51 -3.35 3.24 -11.53
C GLN A 51 -3.47 1.76 -11.18
N GLU A 52 -2.36 1.05 -10.98
CA GLU A 52 -2.35 -0.34 -10.51
C GLU A 52 -2.94 -0.46 -9.11
N MET A 53 -2.58 0.43 -8.19
CA MET A 53 -3.16 0.48 -6.85
C MET A 53 -4.67 0.76 -6.90
N LYS A 54 -5.12 1.71 -7.71
CA LYS A 54 -6.55 2.03 -7.90
C LYS A 54 -7.30 0.90 -8.61
N ALA A 55 -6.66 0.19 -9.53
CA ALA A 55 -7.24 -1.00 -10.17
C ALA A 55 -7.36 -2.16 -9.19
N GLY A 56 -6.35 -2.39 -8.36
CA GLY A 56 -6.39 -3.34 -7.26
C GLY A 56 -7.49 -3.02 -6.24
N ASP A 57 -7.60 -1.76 -5.83
CA ASP A 57 -8.66 -1.28 -4.95
C ASP A 57 -10.07 -1.39 -5.57
N LYS A 58 -10.21 -1.15 -6.88
CA LYS A 58 -11.48 -1.36 -7.58
C LYS A 58 -11.85 -2.82 -7.68
N LEU A 59 -10.90 -3.71 -7.94
CA LEU A 59 -11.12 -5.17 -7.93
C LEU A 59 -11.45 -5.67 -6.52
N ALA A 60 -10.79 -5.17 -5.50
CA ALA A 60 -11.09 -5.49 -4.10
C ALA A 60 -12.48 -4.96 -3.67
N LYS A 61 -12.89 -3.78 -4.14
CA LYS A 61 -14.22 -3.19 -3.87
C LYS A 61 -15.32 -3.77 -4.76
N SER A 62 -15.00 -4.21 -5.98
CA SER A 62 -15.95 -4.85 -6.92
C SER A 62 -16.21 -6.33 -6.60
N ALA A 63 -15.32 -6.98 -5.86
CA ALA A 63 -15.70 -8.21 -5.16
C ALA A 63 -16.72 -7.78 -4.11
N THR A 64 -18.01 -7.90 -4.44
CA THR A 64 -19.16 -7.61 -3.59
C THR A 64 -18.82 -7.92 -2.16
N SER A 65 -18.82 -6.91 -1.27
CA SER A 65 -18.49 -7.09 0.13
C SER A 65 -19.53 -8.02 0.75
N ASN A 66 -19.26 -9.30 0.68
CA ASN A 66 -20.09 -10.34 1.30
C ASN A 66 -19.30 -10.98 2.43
N PRO A 67 -19.34 -10.41 3.64
CA PRO A 67 -18.66 -10.96 4.80
C PRO A 67 -19.10 -12.38 5.16
N GLY A 68 -20.27 -12.80 4.70
CA GLY A 68 -20.79 -14.14 4.87
C GLY A 68 -20.42 -15.15 3.78
N LYS A 69 -19.60 -14.78 2.81
CA LYS A 69 -19.23 -15.59 1.63
C LYS A 69 -18.79 -17.03 1.98
N TYR A 70 -18.09 -17.20 3.08
CA TYR A 70 -17.48 -18.47 3.48
C TYR A 70 -18.15 -19.14 4.68
N LEU A 71 -19.34 -18.70 5.07
CA LEU A 71 -20.06 -19.31 6.18
C LEU A 71 -20.40 -20.77 5.84
N GLY A 72 -20.01 -21.70 6.71
CA GLY A 72 -20.23 -23.12 6.52
C GLY A 72 -19.21 -23.84 5.63
N ASP A 73 -18.27 -23.13 5.00
CA ASP A 73 -17.17 -23.74 4.24
C ASP A 73 -16.05 -24.21 5.18
N GLY A 74 -15.94 -25.52 5.35
CA GLY A 74 -14.95 -26.15 6.24
C GLY A 74 -13.51 -25.80 5.89
N LYS A 75 -13.17 -25.62 4.60
CA LYS A 75 -11.83 -25.24 4.15
C LYS A 75 -11.54 -23.79 4.55
N ALA A 76 -12.47 -22.90 4.25
CA ALA A 76 -12.33 -21.48 4.60
C ALA A 76 -12.29 -21.26 6.12
N ILE A 77 -13.05 -22.06 6.89
CA ILE A 77 -12.99 -22.06 8.36
C ILE A 77 -11.59 -22.46 8.88
N ALA A 78 -10.99 -23.51 8.30
CA ALA A 78 -9.64 -23.95 8.68
C ALA A 78 -8.59 -22.89 8.33
N GLU A 79 -8.65 -22.28 7.15
CA GLU A 79 -7.80 -21.18 6.75
C GLU A 79 -8.01 -19.95 7.65
N GLY A 80 -9.26 -19.61 7.95
CA GLY A 80 -9.62 -18.52 8.85
C GLY A 80 -9.09 -18.72 10.27
N LYS A 81 -9.06 -19.96 10.77
CA LYS A 81 -8.44 -20.30 12.06
C LYS A 81 -6.93 -20.05 12.05
N ALA A 82 -6.24 -20.38 10.96
CA ALA A 82 -4.81 -20.12 10.82
C ALA A 82 -4.51 -18.62 10.78
N GLU A 83 -5.28 -17.85 10.00
CA GLU A 83 -5.16 -16.39 9.95
C GLU A 83 -5.47 -15.73 11.31
N PHE A 84 -6.50 -16.23 12.00
CA PHE A 84 -6.84 -15.78 13.36
C PHE A 84 -5.71 -16.04 14.35
N ALA A 85 -5.07 -17.20 14.29
CA ALA A 85 -3.94 -17.52 15.15
C ALA A 85 -2.76 -16.55 14.95
N THR A 86 -2.55 -16.07 13.74
CA THR A 86 -1.45 -15.17 13.41
C THR A 86 -1.76 -13.71 13.79
N ALA A 87 -2.97 -13.23 13.51
CA ALA A 87 -3.29 -11.80 13.60
C ALA A 87 -4.08 -11.43 14.87
N CYS A 88 -4.82 -12.36 15.46
CA CYS A 88 -5.83 -12.04 16.49
C CYS A 88 -5.55 -12.72 17.83
N ALA A 89 -4.90 -13.88 17.82
CA ALA A 89 -4.73 -14.73 19.01
C ALA A 89 -3.92 -14.06 20.13
N ALA A 90 -3.02 -13.14 19.80
CA ALA A 90 -2.25 -12.38 20.80
C ALA A 90 -3.14 -11.64 21.81
N CYS A 91 -4.29 -11.15 21.36
CA CYS A 91 -5.23 -10.43 22.22
C CYS A 91 -6.46 -11.27 22.61
N HIS A 92 -6.95 -12.12 21.68
CA HIS A 92 -8.20 -12.86 21.85
C HIS A 92 -8.02 -14.32 22.23
N MET A 93 -6.78 -14.78 22.47
CA MET A 93 -6.38 -16.17 22.66
C MET A 93 -6.65 -17.07 21.44
N ALA A 94 -5.90 -18.16 21.30
CA ALA A 94 -6.00 -19.06 20.14
C ALA A 94 -7.37 -19.74 20.02
N ASP A 95 -8.07 -19.89 21.10
CA ASP A 95 -9.43 -20.45 21.20
C ASP A 95 -10.54 -19.39 21.08
N ALA A 96 -10.18 -18.10 20.85
CA ALA A 96 -11.08 -16.96 20.85
C ALA A 96 -11.84 -16.74 22.18
N GLY A 97 -11.34 -17.30 23.28
CA GLY A 97 -11.95 -17.20 24.62
C GLY A 97 -11.77 -15.86 25.30
N GLY A 98 -10.91 -14.98 24.75
CA GLY A 98 -10.61 -13.67 25.32
C GLY A 98 -9.42 -13.70 26.27
N GLY A 99 -8.68 -12.60 26.27
CA GLY A 99 -7.52 -12.36 27.14
C GLY A 99 -7.40 -10.85 27.37
N ILE A 100 -6.46 -10.18 26.68
CA ILE A 100 -6.39 -8.72 26.62
C ILE A 100 -7.64 -8.17 25.91
N GLY A 101 -8.04 -8.83 24.80
CA GLY A 101 -9.28 -8.57 24.09
C GLY A 101 -10.46 -9.37 24.64
N PRO A 102 -11.70 -9.00 24.28
CA PRO A 102 -12.90 -9.68 24.75
C PRO A 102 -13.02 -11.12 24.23
N ASN A 103 -13.84 -11.92 24.93
CA ASN A 103 -14.25 -13.24 24.48
C ASN A 103 -15.11 -13.12 23.21
N LEU A 104 -14.65 -13.74 22.12
CA LEU A 104 -15.31 -13.68 20.82
C LEU A 104 -16.35 -14.80 20.61
N LYS A 105 -16.44 -15.76 21.52
CA LYS A 105 -17.47 -16.81 21.51
C LYS A 105 -18.81 -16.33 22.09
N ALA A 106 -18.74 -15.32 22.96
CA ALA A 106 -19.92 -14.72 23.58
C ALA A 106 -20.60 -13.68 22.67
N ALA A 107 -21.70 -13.10 23.14
CA ALA A 107 -22.35 -11.99 22.47
C ALA A 107 -21.39 -10.78 22.38
N LEU A 108 -21.18 -10.28 21.20
CA LEU A 108 -20.24 -9.18 20.94
C LEU A 108 -20.91 -7.82 21.15
N LYS A 109 -20.22 -6.91 21.85
CA LYS A 109 -20.70 -5.55 22.13
C LYS A 109 -21.12 -4.78 20.86
N TYR A 110 -20.43 -4.99 19.75
CA TYR A 110 -20.68 -4.29 18.49
C TYR A 110 -21.49 -5.10 17.48
N GLY A 111 -22.09 -6.21 17.91
CA GLY A 111 -22.88 -7.12 17.09
C GLY A 111 -22.10 -8.30 16.59
N SER A 112 -22.82 -9.41 16.39
CA SER A 112 -22.26 -10.73 16.05
C SER A 112 -22.56 -11.16 14.60
N THR A 113 -23.21 -10.31 13.81
CA THR A 113 -23.44 -10.58 12.39
C THR A 113 -22.13 -10.46 11.59
N PRO A 114 -21.99 -11.19 10.48
CA PRO A 114 -20.79 -11.11 9.62
C PRO A 114 -20.38 -9.69 9.28
N ASP A 115 -21.34 -8.82 8.93
CA ASP A 115 -21.08 -7.41 8.62
C ASP A 115 -20.51 -6.62 9.80
N LYS A 116 -21.03 -6.86 11.00
CA LYS A 116 -20.57 -6.16 12.22
C LYS A 116 -19.18 -6.65 12.66
N ILE A 117 -18.91 -7.93 12.44
CA ILE A 117 -17.58 -8.49 12.70
C ILE A 117 -16.59 -7.92 11.66
N TYR A 118 -16.99 -7.89 10.38
CA TYR A 118 -16.17 -7.27 9.33
C TYR A 118 -15.85 -5.81 9.66
N GLU A 119 -16.85 -5.02 10.03
CA GLU A 119 -16.65 -3.62 10.43
C GLU A 119 -15.68 -3.49 11.63
N SER A 120 -15.78 -4.41 12.58
CA SER A 120 -14.90 -4.41 13.76
C SER A 120 -13.45 -4.74 13.41
N ILE A 121 -13.23 -5.68 12.51
CA ILE A 121 -11.88 -6.06 12.05
C ILE A 121 -11.29 -4.98 11.16
N SER A 122 -12.06 -4.49 10.19
CA SER A 122 -11.57 -3.52 9.20
C SER A 122 -11.22 -2.17 9.82
N LYS A 123 -12.12 -1.63 10.63
CA LYS A 123 -11.96 -0.29 11.22
C LYS A 123 -11.29 -0.28 12.58
N GLY A 124 -11.15 -1.45 13.21
CA GLY A 124 -10.75 -1.54 14.60
C GLY A 124 -11.84 -1.05 15.56
N ARG A 125 -11.53 -1.03 16.86
CA ARG A 125 -12.46 -0.54 17.89
C ARG A 125 -11.72 0.31 18.94
N PRO A 126 -12.38 1.31 19.53
CA PRO A 126 -11.85 2.02 20.69
C PRO A 126 -11.45 0.99 21.78
N ASN A 127 -10.46 1.31 22.58
CA ASN A 127 -9.89 0.45 23.62
C ASN A 127 -8.85 -0.58 23.10
N GLY A 128 -8.13 -0.24 22.02
CA GLY A 128 -6.89 -0.91 21.67
C GLY A 128 -6.96 -1.97 20.56
N MET A 129 -8.09 -2.14 19.89
CA MET A 129 -8.14 -2.98 18.70
C MET A 129 -7.79 -2.15 17.45
N PRO A 130 -6.63 -2.36 16.80
CA PRO A 130 -6.25 -1.62 15.60
C PRO A 130 -7.08 -2.03 14.39
N PRO A 131 -7.11 -1.21 13.31
CA PRO A 131 -7.72 -1.57 12.03
C PRO A 131 -6.83 -2.56 11.28
N PHE A 132 -7.43 -3.60 10.71
CA PHE A 132 -6.73 -4.66 9.97
C PHE A 132 -7.04 -4.68 8.46
N GLU A 133 -7.81 -3.72 7.94
CA GLU A 133 -8.24 -3.68 6.55
C GLU A 133 -7.07 -3.78 5.57
N GLN A 134 -6.02 -2.98 5.80
CA GLN A 134 -4.83 -2.95 4.91
C GLN A 134 -3.97 -4.21 5.05
N GLN A 135 -3.91 -4.80 6.24
CA GLN A 135 -3.07 -5.96 6.53
C GLN A 135 -3.68 -7.27 6.02
N LEU A 136 -4.97 -7.47 6.22
CA LEU A 136 -5.66 -8.72 5.91
C LEU A 136 -6.36 -8.70 4.55
N GLY A 137 -6.90 -7.57 4.15
CA GLY A 137 -7.79 -7.48 2.99
C GLY A 137 -9.10 -8.24 3.21
N ASN A 138 -9.99 -8.21 2.21
CA ASN A 138 -11.35 -8.75 2.36
C ASN A 138 -11.38 -10.28 2.48
N ASP A 139 -10.64 -10.99 1.63
CA ASP A 139 -10.72 -12.46 1.56
C ASP A 139 -10.32 -13.15 2.87
N ARG A 140 -9.17 -12.76 3.44
CA ARG A 140 -8.71 -13.30 4.73
C ARG A 140 -9.62 -12.91 5.88
N THR A 141 -10.13 -11.68 5.85
CA THR A 141 -11.11 -11.22 6.84
C THR A 141 -12.40 -12.05 6.78
N TYR A 142 -12.90 -12.39 5.60
CA TYR A 142 -14.10 -13.23 5.47
C TYR A 142 -13.89 -14.66 5.97
N LYS A 143 -12.70 -15.23 5.77
CA LYS A 143 -12.32 -16.54 6.33
C LYS A 143 -12.26 -16.49 7.86
N ILE A 144 -11.69 -15.44 8.43
CA ILE A 144 -11.71 -15.21 9.90
C ILE A 144 -13.15 -15.11 10.41
N ILE A 145 -14.04 -14.40 9.70
CA ILE A 145 -15.46 -14.28 10.06
C ILE A 145 -16.12 -15.65 10.02
N ALA A 146 -15.85 -16.47 9.01
CA ALA A 146 -16.38 -17.84 8.92
C ALA A 146 -15.93 -18.69 10.12
N PHE A 147 -14.65 -18.62 10.48
CA PHE A 147 -14.12 -19.28 11.69
C PHE A 147 -14.82 -18.78 12.97
N LEU A 148 -14.87 -17.47 13.19
CA LEU A 148 -15.54 -16.92 14.37
C LEU A 148 -17.03 -17.26 14.44
N SER A 149 -17.68 -17.33 13.29
CA SER A 149 -19.11 -17.73 13.22
C SER A 149 -19.30 -19.20 13.53
N SER A 150 -18.36 -20.07 13.19
CA SER A 150 -18.41 -21.50 13.50
C SER A 150 -18.19 -21.81 14.98
N LEU A 151 -17.65 -20.86 15.76
CA LEU A 151 -17.48 -21.02 17.22
C LEU A 151 -18.75 -20.69 18.02
N ARG A 152 -19.78 -20.20 17.34
CA ARG A 152 -21.05 -19.80 17.96
C ARG A 152 -22.19 -20.68 17.41
N PRO A 153 -23.05 -21.17 18.28
CA PRO A 153 -24.23 -21.91 17.89
C PRO A 153 -25.27 -21.04 17.17
#